data_a5eabe8387527aa4bd3fcebc9ab10094
#
_entry.id   a5eabe8387527aa4bd3fcebc9ab10094
#
_cell.length_a   1.000
_cell.length_b   1.000
_cell.length_c   1.000
_cell.angle_alpha   90.00
_cell.angle_beta   90.00
_cell.angle_gamma   90.00
#
_symmetry.space_group_name_H-M   'P 1'
#
loop_
_entity.id
_entity.type
_entity.pdbx_description
1 polymer ?
#
loop_
_entity_poly.entity_id
_entity_poly.type
_entity_poly.pdbx_seq_one_letter_code
_entity_poly.pdbx_strand_id
1 'polypeptide(L)'
;MQLTFEHTFDAPIDTVFAMLTSAELYAALDDQAQVTIHQQDQVCTVRIERAFPTDDIPSPARSLVGDAIQILEVTQWVAADKGFSATFDVRAPGKPLTFIGTIELAPAKTKTTFALSGNVKVNVPLIGGGLEKQVGELLTFQLQETASQAQELLR
;
A
#
# COMPACT_ATOMS: atom_id res chain seq x y z
N MET A 1 4.42 -4.91 -14.27
CA MET A 1 5.10 -6.00 -13.53
C MET A 1 4.21 -6.45 -12.38
N GLN A 2 3.98 -7.74 -12.30
CA GLN A 2 3.18 -8.30 -11.21
C GLN A 2 3.99 -8.30 -9.92
N LEU A 3 3.35 -7.86 -8.82
CA LEU A 3 3.95 -7.85 -7.50
C LEU A 3 2.99 -8.52 -6.53
N THR A 4 3.50 -9.45 -5.73
CA THR A 4 2.73 -10.10 -4.67
C THR A 4 3.45 -9.94 -3.34
N PHE A 5 2.67 -9.85 -2.26
CA PHE A 5 3.21 -9.73 -0.92
C PHE A 5 2.28 -10.46 0.05
N GLU A 6 2.86 -11.23 0.94
CA GLU A 6 2.10 -11.97 1.96
C GLU A 6 2.71 -11.73 3.34
N HIS A 7 1.84 -11.66 4.34
CA HIS A 7 2.25 -11.51 5.73
C HIS A 7 1.21 -12.17 6.63
N THR A 8 1.66 -12.73 7.75
CA THR A 8 0.76 -13.28 8.77
C THR A 8 0.88 -12.41 10.02
N PHE A 9 -0.22 -11.75 10.38
CA PHE A 9 -0.30 -10.95 11.60
C PHE A 9 -0.68 -11.83 12.79
N ASP A 10 -0.03 -11.61 13.91
CA ASP A 10 -0.27 -12.37 15.15
C ASP A 10 -1.39 -11.70 15.96
N ALA A 11 -2.58 -11.67 15.38
CA ALA A 11 -3.78 -11.11 16.01
C ALA A 11 -5.03 -11.61 15.25
N PRO A 12 -6.21 -11.61 15.91
CA PRO A 12 -7.47 -11.95 15.25
C PRO A 12 -7.82 -10.97 14.12
N ILE A 13 -8.61 -11.46 13.17
CA ILE A 13 -8.90 -10.71 11.95
C ILE A 13 -9.56 -9.35 12.20
N ASP A 14 -10.48 -9.27 13.14
CA ASP A 14 -11.15 -7.98 13.42
C ASP A 14 -10.18 -6.96 13.98
N THR A 15 -9.22 -7.40 14.78
CA THR A 15 -8.16 -6.56 15.32
C THR A 15 -7.23 -6.07 14.22
N VAL A 16 -6.85 -6.96 13.29
CA VAL A 16 -6.00 -6.61 12.16
C VAL A 16 -6.72 -5.64 11.22
N PHE A 17 -7.98 -5.92 10.91
CA PHE A 17 -8.76 -5.03 10.05
C PHE A 17 -8.89 -3.63 10.67
N ALA A 18 -9.18 -3.55 11.97
CA ALA A 18 -9.26 -2.27 12.67
C ALA A 18 -7.94 -1.51 12.59
N MET A 19 -6.80 -2.20 12.71
CA MET A 19 -5.48 -1.61 12.59
C MET A 19 -5.21 -1.07 11.19
N LEU A 20 -5.50 -1.88 10.15
CA LEU A 20 -5.25 -1.49 8.77
C LEU A 20 -6.16 -0.37 8.27
N THR A 21 -7.28 -0.14 8.96
CA THR A 21 -8.21 0.94 8.65
C THR A 21 -8.14 2.08 9.68
N SER A 22 -7.05 2.17 10.44
CA SER A 22 -6.85 3.22 11.43
C SER A 22 -5.89 4.30 10.93
N ALA A 23 -6.17 5.54 11.27
CA ALA A 23 -5.24 6.65 10.98
C ALA A 23 -3.93 6.51 11.76
N GLU A 24 -3.98 5.86 12.92
CA GLU A 24 -2.82 5.67 13.80
C GLU A 24 -1.67 4.93 13.12
N LEU A 25 -1.98 3.85 12.38
CA LEU A 25 -0.96 3.10 11.67
C LEU A 25 -0.20 3.99 10.68
N TYR A 26 -0.92 4.72 9.87
CA TYR A 26 -0.32 5.51 8.81
C TYR A 26 0.41 6.75 9.34
N ALA A 27 -0.09 7.32 10.43
CA ALA A 27 0.61 8.40 11.13
C ALA A 27 1.92 7.91 11.76
N ALA A 28 1.96 6.67 12.23
CA ALA A 28 3.19 6.07 12.77
C ALA A 28 4.24 5.81 11.69
N LEU A 29 3.78 5.54 10.45
CA LEU A 29 4.69 5.34 9.31
C LEU A 29 5.23 6.65 8.77
N ASP A 30 4.38 7.67 8.71
CA ASP A 30 4.73 8.99 8.17
C ASP A 30 3.82 10.02 8.83
N ASP A 31 4.38 10.83 9.74
CA ASP A 31 3.62 11.82 10.48
C ASP A 31 3.16 13.01 9.62
N GLN A 32 3.69 13.13 8.40
CA GLN A 32 3.29 14.16 7.44
C GLN A 32 2.22 13.66 6.46
N ALA A 33 1.87 12.37 6.51
CA ALA A 33 0.84 11.82 5.64
C ALA A 33 -0.54 12.36 6.02
N GLN A 34 -1.35 12.65 5.00
CA GLN A 34 -2.74 13.04 5.19
C GLN A 34 -3.60 11.80 5.00
N VAL A 35 -4.26 11.37 6.07
CA VAL A 35 -5.05 10.14 6.08
C VAL A 35 -6.52 10.49 6.28
N THR A 36 -7.36 10.00 5.39
CA THR A 36 -8.81 10.14 5.49
C THR A 36 -9.44 8.75 5.45
N ILE A 37 -10.28 8.44 6.42
CA ILE A 37 -10.98 7.17 6.49
C ILE A 37 -12.47 7.44 6.44
N HIS A 38 -13.16 6.81 5.49
CA HIS A 38 -14.57 7.05 5.25
C HIS A 38 -15.31 5.71 5.16
N GLN A 39 -16.34 5.56 5.98
CA GLN A 39 -17.20 4.37 5.97
C GLN A 39 -18.54 4.75 5.37
N GLN A 40 -18.93 4.12 4.26
CA GLN A 40 -20.20 4.35 3.61
C GLN A 40 -20.66 3.09 2.87
N ASP A 41 -21.93 2.70 3.07
CA ASP A 41 -22.56 1.57 2.36
C ASP A 41 -21.73 0.27 2.43
N GLN A 42 -21.20 -0.03 3.63
CA GLN A 42 -20.38 -1.21 3.91
C GLN A 42 -19.02 -1.21 3.22
N VAL A 43 -18.61 -0.07 2.68
CA VAL A 43 -17.28 0.12 2.10
C VAL A 43 -16.48 1.04 3.02
N CYS A 44 -15.31 0.57 3.45
CA CYS A 44 -14.37 1.40 4.19
C CYS A 44 -13.27 1.87 3.25
N THR A 45 -13.22 3.16 2.98
CA THR A 45 -12.22 3.76 2.11
C THR A 45 -11.12 4.40 2.93
N VAL A 46 -9.89 3.96 2.73
CA VAL A 46 -8.69 4.55 3.33
C VAL A 46 -7.97 5.32 2.25
N ARG A 47 -7.86 6.63 2.43
CA ARG A 47 -7.19 7.52 1.46
C ARG A 47 -5.97 8.13 2.14
N ILE A 48 -4.81 7.98 1.53
CA ILE A 48 -3.54 8.46 2.06
C ILE A 48 -2.87 9.31 1.00
N GLU A 49 -2.50 10.53 1.37
CA GLU A 49 -1.70 11.41 0.53
C GLU A 49 -0.39 11.68 1.25
N ARG A 50 0.73 11.43 0.57
CA ARG A 50 2.04 11.64 1.15
C ARG A 50 3.09 11.91 0.08
N ALA A 51 4.21 12.52 0.50
CA ALA A 51 5.35 12.78 -0.37
C ALA A 51 6.47 11.81 -0.03
N PHE A 52 7.10 11.26 -1.05
CA PHE A 52 8.31 10.46 -0.89
C PHE A 52 9.50 11.20 -1.48
N PRO A 53 10.65 11.23 -0.78
CA PRO A 53 11.88 11.73 -1.39
C PRO A 53 12.30 10.80 -2.52
N THR A 54 12.91 11.38 -3.55
CA THR A 54 13.30 10.62 -4.73
C THR A 54 14.79 10.25 -4.74
N ASP A 55 15.46 10.36 -3.59
CA ASP A 55 16.90 10.08 -3.47
C ASP A 55 17.24 8.64 -3.85
N ASP A 56 16.34 7.70 -3.56
CA ASP A 56 16.53 6.28 -3.84
C ASP A 56 16.08 5.87 -5.24
N ILE A 57 15.53 6.83 -6.01
CA ILE A 57 15.09 6.57 -7.38
C ILE A 57 16.28 6.80 -8.32
N PRO A 58 16.55 5.87 -9.25
CA PRO A 58 17.66 6.02 -10.19
C PRO A 58 17.57 7.29 -11.02
N SER A 59 18.74 7.82 -11.39
CA SER A 59 18.84 9.12 -12.07
C SER A 59 17.94 9.31 -13.28
N PRO A 60 17.76 8.33 -14.19
CA PRO A 60 16.85 8.53 -15.32
C PRO A 60 15.41 8.79 -14.91
N ALA A 61 14.95 8.11 -13.85
CA ALA A 61 13.59 8.29 -13.34
C ALA A 61 13.47 9.56 -12.50
N ARG A 62 14.51 9.90 -11.74
CA ARG A 62 14.50 11.11 -10.90
C ARG A 62 14.28 12.39 -11.71
N SER A 63 14.84 12.46 -12.90
CA SER A 63 14.66 13.63 -13.78
C SER A 63 13.19 13.81 -14.21
N LEU A 64 12.40 12.73 -14.16
CA LEU A 64 10.98 12.76 -14.52
C LEU A 64 10.07 13.15 -13.35
N VAL A 65 10.50 12.88 -12.13
CA VAL A 65 9.63 13.07 -10.95
C VAL A 65 10.09 14.20 -10.01
N GLY A 66 11.32 14.68 -10.15
CA GLY A 66 11.86 15.75 -9.32
C GLY A 66 12.40 15.27 -7.97
N ASP A 67 12.55 16.20 -7.00
CA ASP A 67 13.15 15.91 -5.70
C ASP A 67 12.22 15.15 -4.75
N ALA A 68 10.91 15.26 -4.96
CA ALA A 68 9.91 14.52 -4.20
C ALA A 68 8.76 14.15 -5.12
N ILE A 69 8.14 13.01 -4.85
CA ILE A 69 6.98 12.56 -5.61
C ILE A 69 5.77 12.50 -4.68
N GLN A 70 4.66 13.09 -5.11
CA GLN A 70 3.39 12.99 -4.38
C GLN A 70 2.74 11.67 -4.73
N ILE A 71 2.32 10.92 -3.71
CA ILE A 71 1.66 9.62 -3.86
C ILE A 71 0.26 9.72 -3.28
N LEU A 72 -0.71 9.23 -4.03
CA LEU A 72 -2.08 9.05 -3.59
C LEU A 72 -2.38 7.55 -3.54
N GLU A 73 -2.77 7.07 -2.36
CA GLU A 73 -3.17 5.68 -2.15
C GLU A 73 -4.64 5.65 -1.75
N VAL A 74 -5.44 4.88 -2.45
CA VAL A 74 -6.86 4.68 -2.12
C VAL A 74 -7.12 3.19 -2.03
N THR A 75 -7.55 2.73 -0.85
CA THR A 75 -7.89 1.33 -0.61
C THR A 75 -9.34 1.26 -0.18
N GLN A 76 -10.13 0.41 -0.84
CA GLN A 76 -11.54 0.23 -0.53
C GLN A 76 -11.75 -1.19 -0.01
N TRP A 77 -12.12 -1.28 1.27
CA TRP A 77 -12.34 -2.54 1.97
C TRP A 77 -13.80 -2.90 2.01
N VAL A 78 -14.10 -4.18 1.79
CA VAL A 78 -15.45 -4.74 1.95
C VAL A 78 -15.34 -6.05 2.73
N ALA A 79 -16.44 -6.44 3.38
CA ALA A 79 -16.50 -7.75 4.02
C ALA A 79 -16.54 -8.85 2.96
N ALA A 80 -15.85 -9.94 3.22
CA ALA A 80 -15.85 -11.16 2.40
C ALA A 80 -16.40 -12.31 3.24
N ASP A 81 -16.56 -13.50 2.65
CA ASP A 81 -17.19 -14.65 3.34
C ASP A 81 -16.60 -14.96 4.71
N LYS A 82 -15.27 -14.97 4.81
CA LYS A 82 -14.58 -15.32 6.06
C LYS A 82 -13.64 -14.24 6.53
N GLY A 83 -13.63 -13.09 5.90
CA GLY A 83 -12.70 -12.03 6.24
C GLY A 83 -13.03 -10.74 5.54
N PHE A 84 -12.03 -10.11 4.96
CA PHE A 84 -12.19 -8.85 4.25
C PHE A 84 -11.40 -8.89 2.95
N SER A 85 -11.89 -8.19 1.93
CA SER A 85 -11.14 -7.98 0.71
C SER A 85 -11.09 -6.50 0.38
N ALA A 86 -10.08 -6.11 -0.39
CA ALA A 86 -9.92 -4.73 -0.80
C ALA A 86 -9.43 -4.63 -2.23
N THR A 87 -9.77 -3.52 -2.85
CA THR A 87 -9.07 -3.04 -4.05
C THR A 87 -8.22 -1.86 -3.64
N PHE A 88 -7.05 -1.73 -4.24
CA PHE A 88 -6.20 -0.57 -3.99
C PHE A 88 -5.73 0.05 -5.29
N ASP A 89 -5.50 1.35 -5.23
CA ASP A 89 -5.02 2.16 -6.35
C ASP A 89 -3.99 3.13 -5.78
N VAL A 90 -2.73 2.93 -6.15
CA VAL A 90 -1.62 3.79 -5.76
C VAL A 90 -1.09 4.45 -7.01
N ARG A 91 -1.05 5.77 -7.01
CA ARG A 91 -0.55 6.52 -8.16
C ARG A 91 0.17 7.78 -7.73
N ALA A 92 1.01 8.27 -8.63
CA ALA A 92 1.62 9.58 -8.51
C ALA A 92 0.89 10.50 -9.47
N PRO A 93 0.00 11.40 -9.00
CA PRO A 93 -0.80 12.25 -9.90
C PRO A 93 0.06 13.05 -10.87
N GLY A 94 -0.28 12.97 -12.15
CA GLY A 94 0.48 13.63 -13.21
C GLY A 94 1.78 12.95 -13.61
N LYS A 95 2.08 11.78 -13.04
CA LYS A 95 3.28 11.00 -13.33
C LYS A 95 2.91 9.63 -13.90
N PRO A 96 3.82 9.00 -14.67
CA PRO A 96 3.52 7.74 -15.35
C PRO A 96 3.68 6.51 -14.45
N LEU A 97 3.18 6.56 -13.22
CA LEU A 97 3.34 5.50 -12.23
C LEU A 97 1.99 5.10 -11.65
N THR A 98 1.67 3.81 -11.70
CA THR A 98 0.50 3.23 -11.02
C THR A 98 0.86 1.88 -10.40
N PHE A 99 0.20 1.57 -9.28
CA PHE A 99 0.23 0.26 -8.66
C PHE A 99 -1.20 -0.07 -8.22
N ILE A 100 -1.83 -1.01 -8.90
CA ILE A 100 -3.25 -1.30 -8.74
C ILE A 100 -3.42 -2.79 -8.51
N GLY A 101 -4.28 -3.16 -7.58
CA GLY A 101 -4.51 -4.56 -7.28
C GLY A 101 -5.53 -4.83 -6.21
N THR A 102 -5.37 -5.97 -5.54
CA THR A 102 -6.30 -6.47 -4.53
C THR A 102 -5.56 -6.96 -3.29
N ILE A 103 -6.29 -6.96 -2.17
CA ILE A 103 -5.81 -7.48 -0.89
C ILE A 103 -6.88 -8.43 -0.35
N GLU A 104 -6.44 -9.55 0.23
CA GLU A 104 -7.31 -10.48 0.95
C GLU A 104 -6.82 -10.61 2.39
N LEU A 105 -7.75 -10.45 3.35
CA LEU A 105 -7.52 -10.77 4.76
C LEU A 105 -8.33 -12.01 5.10
N ALA A 106 -7.69 -13.03 5.62
CA ALA A 106 -8.35 -14.28 5.99
C ALA A 106 -7.93 -14.72 7.39
N PRO A 107 -8.88 -15.26 8.19
CA PRO A 107 -8.52 -15.78 9.50
C PRO A 107 -7.72 -17.07 9.35
N ALA A 108 -6.71 -17.25 10.21
CA ALA A 108 -5.88 -18.44 10.28
C ALA A 108 -5.71 -18.81 11.76
N LYS A 109 -6.73 -19.45 12.32
CA LYS A 109 -6.85 -19.73 13.76
C LYS A 109 -6.88 -18.41 14.55
N THR A 110 -5.89 -18.15 15.40
CA THR A 110 -5.79 -16.92 16.19
C THR A 110 -5.02 -15.82 15.45
N LYS A 111 -4.60 -16.09 14.22
CA LYS A 111 -3.81 -15.17 13.40
C LYS A 111 -4.59 -14.72 12.17
N THR A 112 -4.02 -13.84 11.39
CA THR A 112 -4.65 -13.31 10.17
C THR A 112 -3.62 -13.30 9.05
N THR A 113 -3.98 -13.88 7.91
CA THR A 113 -3.15 -13.81 6.71
C THR A 113 -3.55 -12.58 5.89
N PHE A 114 -2.53 -11.90 5.39
CA PHE A 114 -2.65 -10.74 4.50
C PHE A 114 -1.99 -11.13 3.18
N ALA A 115 -2.73 -11.07 2.10
CA ALA A 115 -2.21 -11.39 0.76
C ALA A 115 -2.55 -10.26 -0.19
N LEU A 116 -1.53 -9.67 -0.79
CA LEU A 116 -1.65 -8.57 -1.73
C LEU A 116 -1.15 -9.02 -3.11
N SER A 117 -1.88 -8.64 -4.14
CA SER A 117 -1.48 -8.90 -5.53
C SER A 117 -1.81 -7.66 -6.35
N GLY A 118 -0.83 -7.14 -7.06
CA GLY A 118 -1.02 -5.94 -7.86
C GLY A 118 -0.10 -5.88 -9.06
N ASN A 119 -0.36 -4.88 -9.89
CA ASN A 119 0.43 -4.63 -11.08
C ASN A 119 1.09 -3.26 -11.00
N VAL A 120 2.42 -3.26 -11.04
CA VAL A 120 3.23 -2.02 -11.09
C VAL A 120 3.41 -1.65 -12.55
N LYS A 121 3.06 -0.43 -12.89
CA LYS A 121 3.20 0.07 -14.26
C LYS A 121 3.87 1.42 -14.28
N VAL A 122 4.94 1.53 -15.06
CA VAL A 122 5.65 2.76 -15.32
C VAL A 122 5.65 2.99 -16.83
N ASN A 123 4.82 3.92 -17.30
CA ASN A 123 4.64 4.20 -18.72
C ASN A 123 5.69 5.18 -19.21
N VAL A 124 6.94 4.72 -19.33
CA VAL A 124 8.04 5.48 -19.89
C VAL A 124 8.63 4.69 -21.05
N PRO A 125 8.62 5.22 -22.29
CA PRO A 125 9.14 4.47 -23.42
C PRO A 125 10.59 4.06 -23.22
N LEU A 126 10.91 2.83 -23.62
CA LEU A 126 12.24 2.20 -23.65
C LEU A 126 12.79 1.81 -22.28
N ILE A 127 12.47 2.53 -21.19
CA ILE A 127 13.06 2.28 -19.87
C ILE A 127 12.03 1.86 -18.82
N GLY A 128 10.73 1.84 -19.18
CA GLY A 128 9.64 1.56 -18.23
C GLY A 128 9.76 0.21 -17.53
N GLY A 129 10.15 -0.84 -18.26
CA GLY A 129 10.28 -2.17 -17.66
C GLY A 129 11.36 -2.27 -16.58
N GLY A 130 12.49 -1.63 -16.80
CA GLY A 130 13.56 -1.56 -15.79
C GLY A 130 13.15 -0.73 -14.58
N LEU A 131 12.42 0.36 -14.81
CA LEU A 131 11.91 1.20 -13.72
C LEU A 131 10.83 0.48 -12.92
N GLU A 132 9.98 -0.33 -13.56
CA GLU A 132 8.98 -1.13 -12.85
C GLU A 132 9.61 -2.06 -11.83
N LYS A 133 10.70 -2.71 -12.19
CA LYS A 133 11.42 -3.59 -11.27
C LYS A 133 11.93 -2.83 -10.06
N GLN A 134 12.54 -1.66 -10.27
CA GLN A 134 13.08 -0.84 -9.19
C GLN A 134 11.98 -0.29 -8.29
N VAL A 135 10.89 0.20 -8.89
CA VAL A 135 9.72 0.65 -8.13
C VAL A 135 9.11 -0.51 -7.35
N GLY A 136 9.04 -1.71 -7.95
CA GLY A 136 8.54 -2.89 -7.27
C GLY A 136 9.36 -3.26 -6.02
N GLU A 137 10.69 -3.09 -6.08
CA GLU A 137 11.55 -3.32 -4.92
C GLU A 137 11.27 -2.30 -3.81
N LEU A 138 11.08 -1.03 -4.15
CA LEU A 138 10.72 0.02 -3.20
C LEU A 138 9.35 -0.24 -2.57
N LEU A 139 8.37 -0.64 -3.38
CA LEU A 139 7.03 -0.96 -2.88
C LEU A 139 7.05 -2.17 -1.94
N THR A 140 7.83 -3.18 -2.26
CA THR A 140 7.99 -4.36 -1.39
C THR A 140 8.59 -3.95 -0.05
N PHE A 141 9.61 -3.10 -0.07
CA PHE A 141 10.19 -2.58 1.17
C PHE A 141 9.15 -1.81 1.98
N GLN A 142 8.36 -0.95 1.35
CA GLN A 142 7.30 -0.19 2.04
C GLN A 142 6.23 -1.11 2.63
N LEU A 143 5.87 -2.17 1.92
CA LEU A 143 4.90 -3.14 2.43
C LEU A 143 5.46 -3.88 3.65
N GLN A 144 6.75 -4.24 3.63
CA GLN A 144 7.41 -4.87 4.77
C GLN A 144 7.44 -3.95 5.98
N GLU A 145 7.76 -2.67 5.77
CA GLU A 145 7.77 -1.67 6.85
C GLU A 145 6.37 -1.47 7.43
N THR A 146 5.36 -1.40 6.57
CA THR A 146 3.96 -1.27 7.01
C THR A 146 3.54 -2.47 7.85
N ALA A 147 3.86 -3.68 7.40
CA ALA A 147 3.55 -4.91 8.13
C ALA A 147 4.25 -4.94 9.49
N SER A 148 5.52 -4.56 9.54
CA SER A 148 6.29 -4.50 10.79
C SER A 148 5.70 -3.49 11.76
N GLN A 149 5.37 -2.30 11.30
CA GLN A 149 4.78 -1.25 12.13
C GLN A 149 3.41 -1.67 12.64
N ALA A 150 2.58 -2.27 11.78
CA ALA A 150 1.29 -2.78 12.18
C ALA A 150 1.42 -3.86 13.25
N GLN A 151 2.38 -4.78 13.12
CA GLN A 151 2.63 -5.83 14.10
C GLN A 151 3.05 -5.24 15.45
N GLU A 152 3.86 -4.18 15.44
CA GLU A 152 4.25 -3.49 16.69
C GLU A 152 3.04 -2.85 17.37
N LEU A 153 2.15 -2.22 16.62
CA LEU A 153 0.94 -1.59 17.17
C LEU A 153 -0.07 -2.62 17.69
N LEU A 154 -0.01 -3.86 17.22
CA LEU A 154 -0.87 -4.95 17.67
C LEU A 154 -0.41 -5.59 19.00
N ARG A 155 0.77 -5.26 19.47
CA ARG A 155 1.33 -5.82 20.70
C ARG A 155 0.86 -5.12 21.96
#